data_73e586dd185d879e5a8e4a84fb04a41f
#
_entry.id   73e586dd185d879e5a8e4a84fb04a41f
#
_cell.length_a   1.000
_cell.length_b   1.000
_cell.length_c   1.000
_cell.angle_alpha   90.00
_cell.angle_beta   90.00
_cell.angle_gamma   90.00
#
_symmetry.space_group_name_H-M   'P 1'
#
loop_
_entity.id
_entity.type
_entity.pdbx_description
1 polymer ?
#
loop_
_entity_poly.entity_id
_entity_poly.type
_entity_poly.pdbx_seq_one_letter_code
_entity_poly.pdbx_strand_id
1 'polypeptide(L)'
;MSSCLINRGQSKSMILIDITNDNLISYKQFENYFNNLSSYLSRIYPDFDTKIKWCYINVDNKNIGGIWLEKVDVNTVKLGVFIADEKYRNKGYGTFAIKKIMFFAKDLGYKSVVLNVRISNIKAFNVYQNIGFKESKRFTKSNGVDVIQMEYIL
;
A
#
# COMPACT_ATOMS: atom_id res chain seq x y z
N MET A 1 3.30 -2.78 19.09
CA MET A 1 4.00 -1.78 18.26
C MET A 1 4.69 -2.44 17.08
N SER A 2 4.47 -1.93 15.90
CA SER A 2 4.93 -2.57 14.65
C SER A 2 6.13 -1.84 14.08
N SER A 3 7.28 -1.94 14.73
CA SER A 3 8.51 -1.38 14.18
C SER A 3 9.32 -2.44 13.46
N CYS A 4 10.06 -2.00 12.45
CA CYS A 4 10.90 -2.83 11.63
C CYS A 4 12.18 -2.07 11.31
N LEU A 5 13.32 -2.71 11.49
CA LEU A 5 14.59 -2.14 11.09
C LEU A 5 14.94 -2.62 9.69
N ILE A 6 15.25 -1.67 8.82
CA ILE A 6 15.71 -1.93 7.47
C ILE A 6 17.22 -1.67 7.44
N ASN A 7 17.99 -2.73 7.25
CA ASN A 7 19.44 -2.61 7.18
C ASN A 7 19.90 -2.66 5.72
N ARG A 8 20.45 -1.55 5.24
CA ARG A 8 21.04 -1.42 3.90
C ARG A 8 22.27 -0.53 3.97
N GLY A 9 23.19 -0.84 4.91
CA GLY A 9 24.30 0.03 5.27
C GLY A 9 23.90 1.19 6.17
N GLN A 10 22.59 1.38 6.40
CA GLN A 10 21.99 2.31 7.35
C GLN A 10 20.84 1.63 8.06
N SER A 11 20.78 1.78 9.37
CA SER A 11 19.61 1.34 10.15
C SER A 11 18.60 2.47 10.20
N LYS A 12 17.39 2.21 9.71
CA LYS A 12 16.27 3.13 9.80
C LYS A 12 15.07 2.41 10.38
N SER A 13 14.39 3.09 11.29
CA SER A 13 13.17 2.56 11.89
C SER A 13 11.98 2.89 11.01
N MET A 14 11.21 1.87 10.63
CA MET A 14 9.95 2.04 9.93
C MET A 14 8.83 1.46 10.77
N ILE A 15 7.76 2.24 10.94
CA ILE A 15 6.56 1.80 11.63
C ILE A 15 5.33 2.15 10.81
N LEU A 16 4.22 1.45 11.07
CA LEU A 16 2.89 1.84 10.60
C LEU A 16 2.18 2.55 11.75
N ILE A 17 1.65 3.75 11.46
CA ILE A 17 0.92 4.56 12.43
C ILE A 17 -0.55 4.62 11.99
N ASP A 18 -1.46 4.16 12.84
CA ASP A 18 -2.89 4.23 12.55
C ASP A 18 -3.32 5.67 12.32
N ILE A 19 -4.11 5.88 11.27
CA ILE A 19 -4.70 7.19 10.98
C ILE A 19 -6.02 7.30 11.73
N THR A 20 -6.09 8.32 12.57
CA THR A 20 -7.26 8.64 13.41
C THR A 20 -7.67 10.09 13.17
N ASN A 21 -8.78 10.50 13.77
CA ASN A 21 -9.22 11.90 13.70
C ASN A 21 -8.16 12.87 14.24
N ASP A 22 -7.32 12.42 15.18
CA ASP A 22 -6.29 13.27 15.81
C ASP A 22 -5.11 13.57 14.90
N ASN A 23 -4.78 12.65 13.97
CA ASN A 23 -3.63 12.83 13.08
C ASN A 23 -3.99 12.90 11.59
N LEU A 24 -5.28 12.86 11.26
CA LEU A 24 -5.76 12.84 9.87
C LEU A 24 -5.32 14.06 9.08
N ILE A 25 -5.25 15.23 9.72
CA ILE A 25 -4.93 16.47 9.02
C ILE A 25 -3.56 16.41 8.34
N SER A 26 -2.60 15.70 8.93
CA SER A 26 -1.27 15.55 8.36
C SER A 26 -1.27 14.77 7.04
N TYR A 27 -2.32 14.00 6.76
CA TYR A 27 -2.43 13.23 5.53
C TYR A 27 -2.57 14.12 4.29
N LYS A 28 -3.10 15.33 4.48
CA LYS A 28 -3.29 16.29 3.38
C LYS A 28 -1.98 16.65 2.69
N GLN A 29 -0.84 16.53 3.37
CA GLN A 29 0.46 16.76 2.75
C GLN A 29 0.67 15.91 1.50
N PHE A 30 0.06 14.72 1.45
CA PHE A 30 0.23 13.82 0.32
C PHE A 30 -0.50 14.28 -0.94
N GLU A 31 -1.51 15.13 -0.80
CA GLU A 31 -2.21 15.71 -1.94
C GLU A 31 -1.27 16.54 -2.84
N ASN A 32 -0.23 17.13 -2.25
CA ASN A 32 0.78 17.88 -2.98
C ASN A 32 1.59 17.01 -3.95
N TYR A 33 1.63 15.71 -3.72
CA TYR A 33 2.33 14.75 -4.56
C TYR A 33 1.41 14.05 -5.57
N PHE A 34 0.09 14.24 -5.45
CA PHE A 34 -0.87 13.46 -6.23
C PHE A 34 -0.70 13.62 -7.73
N ASN A 35 -0.39 14.82 -8.22
CA ASN A 35 -0.15 15.05 -9.65
C ASN A 35 0.98 14.17 -10.18
N ASN A 36 2.03 13.96 -9.39
CA ASN A 36 3.16 13.10 -9.77
C ASN A 36 2.81 11.61 -9.65
N LEU A 37 1.82 11.28 -8.82
CA LEU A 37 1.39 9.90 -8.57
C LEU A 37 0.26 9.45 -9.49
N SER A 38 -0.46 10.38 -10.11
CA SER A 38 -1.66 10.09 -10.89
C SER A 38 -1.40 9.25 -12.14
N SER A 39 -0.15 9.19 -12.61
CA SER A 39 0.21 8.32 -13.73
C SER A 39 0.15 6.83 -13.40
N TYR A 40 0.20 6.47 -12.12
CA TYR A 40 0.15 5.08 -11.67
C TYR A 40 -0.77 4.82 -10.47
N LEU A 41 -1.33 5.87 -9.87
CA LEU A 41 -2.32 5.74 -8.80
C LEU A 41 -3.63 6.40 -9.20
N SER A 42 -4.73 5.75 -8.89
CA SER A 42 -6.05 6.35 -9.09
C SER A 42 -6.54 7.13 -7.88
N ARG A 43 -5.99 6.87 -6.70
CA ARG A 43 -6.36 7.56 -5.46
C ARG A 43 -5.29 7.36 -4.39
N ILE A 44 -5.28 8.26 -3.42
CA ILE A 44 -4.39 8.20 -2.25
C ILE A 44 -5.17 8.04 -0.94
N TYR A 45 -6.50 7.93 -1.00
CA TYR A 45 -7.37 7.67 0.14
C TYR A 45 -8.05 6.33 -0.02
N PRO A 46 -8.31 5.60 1.08
CA PRO A 46 -9.12 4.39 1.02
C PRO A 46 -10.58 4.74 0.75
N ASP A 47 -11.34 3.74 0.33
CA ASP A 47 -12.80 3.80 0.38
C ASP A 47 -13.22 3.69 1.84
N PHE A 48 -13.81 4.77 2.37
CA PHE A 48 -14.16 4.85 3.79
C PHE A 48 -15.30 3.90 4.18
N ASP A 49 -16.11 3.45 3.21
CA ASP A 49 -17.19 2.51 3.49
C ASP A 49 -16.68 1.08 3.72
N THR A 50 -15.56 0.72 3.09
CA THR A 50 -15.00 -0.64 3.15
C THR A 50 -13.67 -0.72 3.89
N LYS A 51 -13.11 0.40 4.28
CA LYS A 51 -11.82 0.48 4.98
C LYS A 51 -11.85 -0.30 6.29
N ILE A 52 -10.86 -1.16 6.49
CA ILE A 52 -10.66 -1.88 7.76
C ILE A 52 -9.36 -1.50 8.47
N LYS A 53 -8.40 -0.96 7.73
CA LYS A 53 -7.12 -0.51 8.29
C LYS A 53 -6.59 0.61 7.40
N TRP A 54 -6.06 1.66 8.02
CA TRP A 54 -5.46 2.78 7.29
C TRP A 54 -4.33 3.37 8.12
N CYS A 55 -3.12 3.37 7.56
CA CYS A 55 -1.92 3.77 8.29
C CYS A 55 -1.05 4.71 7.48
N TYR A 56 -0.31 5.58 8.19
CA TYR A 56 0.90 6.17 7.66
C TYR A 56 2.00 5.13 7.60
N ILE A 57 2.84 5.23 6.57
CA ILE A 57 4.16 4.61 6.56
C ILE A 57 5.11 5.66 7.11
N ASN A 58 5.69 5.39 8.27
CA ASN A 58 6.54 6.35 8.98
C ASN A 58 7.98 5.83 9.06
N VAL A 59 8.92 6.67 8.66
CA VAL A 59 10.35 6.38 8.70
C VAL A 59 11.03 7.51 9.45
N ASP A 60 11.71 7.20 10.54
CA ASP A 60 12.43 8.16 11.37
C ASP A 60 11.59 9.40 11.71
N ASN A 61 10.39 9.17 12.22
CA ASN A 61 9.42 10.20 12.62
C ASN A 61 8.86 11.04 11.46
N LYS A 62 9.02 10.59 10.21
CA LYS A 62 8.44 11.26 9.04
C LYS A 62 7.44 10.35 8.35
N ASN A 63 6.24 10.88 8.09
CA ASN A 63 5.23 10.18 7.31
C ASN A 63 5.57 10.29 5.82
N ILE A 64 5.93 9.17 5.19
CA ILE A 64 6.40 9.11 3.81
C ILE A 64 5.38 8.58 2.83
N GLY A 65 4.29 8.02 3.30
CA GLY A 65 3.26 7.45 2.44
C GLY A 65 2.09 6.92 3.24
N GLY A 66 1.19 6.25 2.54
CA GLY A 66 0.00 5.65 3.11
C GLY A 66 -0.18 4.21 2.66
N ILE A 67 -0.88 3.46 3.48
CA ILE A 67 -1.20 2.06 3.21
C ILE A 67 -2.55 1.72 3.86
N TRP A 68 -3.37 0.93 3.18
CA TRP A 68 -4.68 0.57 3.71
C TRP A 68 -5.17 -0.78 3.21
N LEU A 69 -6.15 -1.30 3.93
CA LEU A 69 -6.91 -2.47 3.54
C LEU A 69 -8.39 -2.12 3.47
N GLU A 70 -9.04 -2.60 2.42
CA GLU A 70 -10.49 -2.48 2.19
C GLU A 70 -11.09 -3.88 2.12
N LYS A 71 -12.22 -4.08 2.76
CA LYS A 71 -12.91 -5.36 2.69
C LYS A 71 -13.53 -5.54 1.31
N VAL A 72 -13.24 -6.67 0.66
CA VAL A 72 -13.88 -7.08 -0.59
C VAL A 72 -15.03 -8.03 -0.30
N ASP A 73 -14.74 -9.07 0.50
CA ASP A 73 -15.72 -10.03 0.98
C ASP A 73 -15.25 -10.62 2.31
N VAL A 74 -15.91 -11.66 2.80
CA VAL A 74 -15.58 -12.26 4.10
C VAL A 74 -14.16 -12.85 4.14
N ASN A 75 -13.58 -13.20 3.01
CA ASN A 75 -12.28 -13.86 2.90
C ASN A 75 -11.17 -12.96 2.32
N THR A 76 -11.53 -11.85 1.69
CA THR A 76 -10.62 -11.08 0.84
C THR A 76 -10.57 -9.62 1.22
N VAL A 77 -9.36 -9.07 1.30
CA VAL A 77 -9.11 -7.63 1.45
C VAL A 77 -8.36 -7.11 0.24
N LYS A 78 -8.55 -5.83 -0.05
CA LYS A 78 -7.83 -5.12 -1.12
C LYS A 78 -6.84 -4.16 -0.50
N LEU A 79 -5.61 -4.20 -1.01
CA LEU A 79 -4.49 -3.39 -0.56
C LEU A 79 -4.34 -2.15 -1.43
N GLY A 80 -4.15 -1.01 -0.77
CA GLY A 80 -3.67 0.22 -1.40
C GLY A 80 -2.40 0.69 -0.69
N VAL A 81 -1.42 1.16 -1.45
CA VAL A 81 -0.13 1.60 -0.90
C VAL A 81 0.52 2.61 -1.83
N PHE A 82 1.15 3.62 -1.24
CA PHE A 82 2.00 4.54 -1.99
C PHE A 82 3.09 5.14 -1.10
N ILE A 83 4.21 5.49 -1.73
CA ILE A 83 5.27 6.31 -1.15
C ILE A 83 5.22 7.65 -1.86
N ALA A 84 4.94 8.73 -1.14
CA ALA A 84 4.72 10.04 -1.72
C ALA A 84 6.01 10.68 -2.26
N ASP A 85 7.09 10.60 -1.50
CA ASP A 85 8.36 11.25 -1.82
C ASP A 85 9.32 10.27 -2.50
N GLU A 86 9.79 10.63 -3.68
CA GLU A 86 10.71 9.81 -4.48
C GLU A 86 11.97 9.41 -3.72
N LYS A 87 12.43 10.25 -2.80
CA LYS A 87 13.63 9.97 -1.98
C LYS A 87 13.52 8.68 -1.18
N TYR A 88 12.30 8.26 -0.87
CA TYR A 88 12.05 7.08 -0.05
C TYR A 88 11.66 5.85 -0.89
N ARG A 89 11.60 5.98 -2.21
CA ARG A 89 11.29 4.85 -3.10
C ARG A 89 12.53 4.01 -3.37
N ASN A 90 12.31 2.76 -3.78
CA ASN A 90 13.37 1.78 -4.09
C ASN A 90 14.30 1.47 -2.92
N LYS A 91 13.82 1.64 -1.71
CA LYS A 91 14.58 1.39 -0.46
C LYS A 91 13.97 0.27 0.38
N GLY A 92 12.89 -0.36 -0.10
CA GLY A 92 12.24 -1.48 0.58
C GLY A 92 11.15 -1.09 1.58
N TYR A 93 10.87 0.19 1.76
CA TYR A 93 9.84 0.62 2.73
C TYR A 93 8.45 0.13 2.37
N GLY A 94 8.08 0.21 1.10
CA GLY A 94 6.79 -0.30 0.63
C GLY A 94 6.64 -1.79 0.87
N THR A 95 7.68 -2.57 0.57
CA THR A 95 7.70 -4.01 0.81
C THR A 95 7.50 -4.34 2.29
N PHE A 96 8.21 -3.66 3.19
CA PHE A 96 8.06 -3.86 4.62
C PHE A 96 6.66 -3.48 5.11
N ALA A 97 6.13 -2.37 4.62
CA ALA A 97 4.78 -1.92 4.98
C ALA A 97 3.72 -2.93 4.54
N ILE A 98 3.83 -3.45 3.31
CA ILE A 98 2.91 -4.46 2.78
C ILE A 98 2.96 -5.73 3.64
N LYS A 99 4.14 -6.22 3.96
CA LYS A 99 4.27 -7.42 4.80
C LYS A 99 3.65 -7.24 6.18
N LYS A 100 3.82 -6.06 6.79
CA LYS A 100 3.23 -5.76 8.10
C LYS A 100 1.71 -5.72 8.05
N ILE A 101 1.13 -5.05 7.06
CA ILE A 101 -0.32 -4.93 6.99
C ILE A 101 -0.97 -6.27 6.59
N MET A 102 -0.28 -7.09 5.81
CA MET A 102 -0.76 -8.44 5.51
C MET A 102 -0.79 -9.33 6.75
N PHE A 103 0.15 -9.15 7.66
CA PHE A 103 0.14 -9.84 8.94
C PHE A 103 -1.13 -9.51 9.73
N PHE A 104 -1.50 -8.24 9.75
CA PHE A 104 -2.74 -7.77 10.36
C PHE A 104 -3.97 -8.42 9.70
N ALA A 105 -4.01 -8.48 8.37
CA ALA A 105 -5.10 -9.12 7.65
C ALA A 105 -5.24 -10.60 7.99
N LYS A 106 -4.12 -11.30 8.10
CA LYS A 106 -4.09 -12.72 8.48
C LYS A 106 -4.63 -12.91 9.90
N ASP A 107 -4.22 -12.07 10.84
CA ASP A 107 -4.71 -12.13 12.23
C ASP A 107 -6.22 -11.94 12.33
N LEU A 108 -6.80 -11.14 11.45
CA LEU A 108 -8.25 -10.94 11.39
C LEU A 108 -9.00 -12.12 10.74
N GLY A 109 -8.28 -13.11 10.21
CA GLY A 109 -8.88 -14.31 9.61
C GLY A 109 -9.13 -14.22 8.11
N TYR A 110 -8.66 -13.17 7.43
CA TYR A 110 -8.77 -13.10 5.97
C TYR A 110 -7.88 -14.14 5.32
N LYS A 111 -8.29 -14.61 4.15
CA LYS A 111 -7.64 -15.68 3.41
C LYS A 111 -6.74 -15.18 2.29
N SER A 112 -7.05 -14.02 1.72
CA SER A 112 -6.27 -13.48 0.61
C SER A 112 -6.27 -11.95 0.61
N VAL A 113 -5.23 -11.42 -0.02
CA VAL A 113 -5.06 -9.99 -0.29
C VAL A 113 -4.99 -9.81 -1.79
N VAL A 114 -5.79 -8.89 -2.33
CA VAL A 114 -5.72 -8.50 -3.75
C VAL A 114 -5.25 -7.06 -3.86
N LEU A 115 -4.65 -6.74 -4.99
CA LEU A 115 -4.31 -5.38 -5.36
C LEU A 115 -4.44 -5.21 -6.86
N ASN A 116 -4.61 -3.97 -7.29
CA ASN A 116 -4.64 -3.61 -8.71
C ASN A 116 -3.39 -2.81 -9.05
N VAL A 117 -2.76 -3.16 -10.17
CA VAL A 117 -1.62 -2.43 -10.69
C VAL A 117 -1.86 -2.15 -12.18
N ARG A 118 -1.53 -0.93 -12.62
CA ARG A 118 -1.62 -0.61 -14.05
C ARG A 118 -0.61 -1.44 -14.83
N ILE A 119 -1.00 -1.95 -15.99
CA ILE A 119 -0.11 -2.74 -16.86
C ILE A 119 1.16 -1.97 -17.18
N SER A 120 1.05 -0.65 -17.35
CA SER A 120 2.21 0.22 -17.64
C SER A 120 3.19 0.35 -16.47
N ASN A 121 2.76 0.03 -15.25
CA ASN A 121 3.60 0.15 -14.05
C ASN A 121 4.38 -1.15 -13.80
N ILE A 122 5.31 -1.44 -14.68
CA ILE A 122 6.12 -2.68 -14.64
C ILE A 122 6.91 -2.78 -13.34
N LYS A 123 7.40 -1.65 -12.85
CA LYS A 123 8.20 -1.61 -11.62
C LYS A 123 7.40 -2.06 -10.40
N ALA A 124 6.19 -1.56 -10.25
CA ALA A 124 5.31 -1.97 -9.15
C ALA A 124 4.91 -3.44 -9.29
N PHE A 125 4.58 -3.88 -10.50
CA PHE A 125 4.27 -5.27 -10.76
C PHE A 125 5.40 -6.20 -10.29
N ASN A 126 6.64 -5.87 -10.62
CA ASN A 126 7.81 -6.66 -10.21
C ASN A 126 8.00 -6.66 -8.70
N VAL A 127 7.77 -5.54 -8.02
CA VAL A 127 7.84 -5.46 -6.55
C VAL A 127 6.81 -6.40 -5.92
N TYR A 128 5.56 -6.35 -6.39
CA TYR A 128 4.50 -7.20 -5.86
C TYR A 128 4.75 -8.67 -6.14
N GLN A 129 5.23 -9.00 -7.33
CA GLN A 129 5.62 -10.37 -7.67
C GLN A 129 6.72 -10.90 -6.77
N ASN A 130 7.72 -10.08 -6.47
CA ASN A 130 8.82 -10.45 -5.55
C ASN A 130 8.34 -10.67 -4.12
N ILE A 131 7.29 -9.97 -3.69
CA ILE A 131 6.68 -10.21 -2.38
C ILE A 131 5.95 -11.55 -2.34
N GLY A 132 5.42 -11.99 -3.48
CA GLY A 132 4.71 -13.26 -3.60
C GLY A 132 3.31 -13.14 -4.18
N PHE A 133 2.89 -11.93 -4.60
CA PHE A 133 1.64 -11.75 -5.32
C PHE A 133 1.74 -12.41 -6.69
N LYS A 134 0.63 -12.97 -7.14
CA LYS A 134 0.51 -13.59 -8.47
C LYS A 134 -0.63 -12.93 -9.24
N GLU A 135 -0.46 -12.79 -10.54
CA GLU A 135 -1.51 -12.28 -11.40
C GLU A 135 -2.74 -13.19 -11.32
N SER A 136 -3.92 -12.62 -11.05
CA SER A 136 -5.19 -13.36 -11.02
C SER A 136 -6.07 -13.04 -12.21
N LYS A 137 -6.10 -11.80 -12.67
CA LYS A 137 -6.87 -11.41 -13.86
C LYS A 137 -6.39 -10.07 -14.41
N ARG A 138 -6.79 -9.79 -15.64
CA ARG A 138 -6.60 -8.48 -16.29
C ARG A 138 -7.95 -7.91 -16.69
N PHE A 139 -8.08 -6.62 -16.62
CA PHE A 139 -9.30 -5.93 -17.04
C PHE A 139 -9.00 -4.48 -17.42
N THR A 140 -9.94 -3.89 -18.16
CA THR A 140 -9.87 -2.46 -18.52
C THR A 140 -10.94 -1.72 -17.72
N LYS A 141 -10.53 -0.67 -17.03
CA LYS A 141 -11.46 0.21 -16.31
C LYS A 141 -12.31 1.01 -17.30
N SER A 142 -13.43 1.57 -16.81
CA SER A 142 -14.31 2.42 -17.61
C SER A 142 -13.59 3.63 -18.22
N ASN A 143 -12.52 4.12 -17.59
CA ASN A 143 -11.68 5.21 -18.10
C ASN A 143 -10.63 4.76 -19.14
N GLY A 144 -10.63 3.49 -19.55
CA GLY A 144 -9.70 2.96 -20.56
C GLY A 144 -8.36 2.48 -20.01
N VAL A 145 -8.14 2.56 -18.71
CA VAL A 145 -6.88 2.11 -18.10
C VAL A 145 -6.85 0.60 -17.95
N ASP A 146 -5.82 -0.04 -18.49
CA ASP A 146 -5.58 -1.47 -18.36
C ASP A 146 -4.91 -1.81 -17.05
N VAL A 147 -5.47 -2.80 -16.34
CA VAL A 147 -5.11 -3.14 -14.97
C VAL A 147 -4.91 -4.65 -14.84
N ILE A 148 -3.89 -5.02 -14.05
CA ILE A 148 -3.68 -6.38 -13.58
C ILE A 148 -4.12 -6.45 -12.12
N GLN A 149 -5.01 -7.39 -11.80
CA GLN A 149 -5.27 -7.74 -10.42
C GLN A 149 -4.29 -8.83 -10.00
N MET A 150 -3.65 -8.63 -8.87
CA MET A 150 -2.74 -9.60 -8.28
C MET A 150 -3.30 -10.09 -6.95
N GLU A 151 -2.96 -11.30 -6.56
CA GLU A 151 -3.45 -11.93 -5.34
C GLU A 151 -2.32 -12.58 -4.56
N TYR A 152 -2.39 -12.47 -3.24
CA TYR A 152 -1.53 -13.16 -2.28
C TYR A 152 -2.39 -14.00 -1.35
N ILE A 153 -2.11 -15.28 -1.23
CA ILE A 153 -2.81 -16.19 -0.31
C ILE A 153 -2.13 -16.13 1.07
N LEU A 154 -2.91 -15.73 2.05
CA LEU A 154 -2.42 -15.55 3.43
C LEU A 154 -2.20 -16.89 4.16
#